data_6872a4c4c0d25a9c747466c31ddb9c91
#
_entry.id   6872a4c4c0d25a9c747466c31ddb9c91
#
_cell.length_a   1.000
_cell.length_b   1.000
_cell.length_c   1.000
_cell.angle_alpha   90.00
_cell.angle_beta   90.00
_cell.angle_gamma   90.00
#
_symmetry.space_group_name_H-M   'P 1'
#
loop_
_entity.id
_entity.type
_entity.pdbx_description
1 polymer ?
#
loop_
_entity_poly.entity_id
_entity_poly.type
_entity_poly.pdbx_seq_one_letter_code
_entity_poly.pdbx_strand_id
1 'polypeptide(L)'
;MTTPHTPDPHELAALRERYRLERERRVRPDGAAQYRDADAEFGYYAADPHTEGPADRAPLHDLVDVVVIGGGFGGILTGARLRQQGVARVRIVEKGGDFGGTWYWNRYPGVHCDVESHVYLPMLDETGYVPEWKYAPGDEIRRHAVRIATRFDLYADALFSTGVTALTWDEASETWLVSTDRGDDFRAAYVVSATGTLTDPKLPGIPGIEDFAGHTFHTSRWDYAYTGGTPEGGMTRLVDKRVGIVGTGATGIQAIPMLAEDAGHLYVFQRTPSTVDERANRRTVPGDVGAGRAGWASERRDNFLRIVSGESAGRDLVADRWTTSAGLLEKLLPSFRRHGDRHTFEAAYEAADAAKMNELRARVDRCVTDPEAAEKLKPWYRYACKRPTFSDLYYPAFNRDNVTLVDTADTHGIERVTADGVVVGGTAYALDCLIFATGFNVGTSGIHSGRLPVRGRDGVHLLDRWRRQGPRTLHGFTSNGFPNLIQLGTLQNASSVNFTHILDEQAVHVAALVAAAEADDALIEPSPASEEAWLAVLAEGAPDHEWFHAECTPGYYNREGRGRPNGPIAYPHGAVAFHRLLGEWREKSLSEVLRSRTVPRA
;
A
#
# COMPACT_ATOMS: atom_id res chain seq x y z
N MET A 1 -20.03 -18.52 22.74
CA MET A 1 -18.68 -18.01 22.47
C MET A 1 -17.83 -18.35 23.67
N THR A 2 -16.91 -19.30 23.54
CA THR A 2 -15.93 -19.61 24.59
C THR A 2 -15.02 -18.41 24.74
N THR A 3 -14.82 -17.95 25.96
CA THR A 3 -13.83 -16.90 26.28
C THR A 3 -12.49 -17.31 25.70
N PRO A 4 -11.77 -16.45 24.96
CA PRO A 4 -10.44 -16.79 24.45
C PRO A 4 -9.55 -17.20 25.62
N HIS A 5 -8.90 -18.37 25.50
CA HIS A 5 -7.92 -18.82 26.47
C HIS A 5 -6.76 -17.82 26.50
N THR A 6 -6.52 -17.22 27.66
CA THR A 6 -5.33 -16.38 27.86
C THR A 6 -4.17 -17.31 28.18
N PRO A 7 -3.13 -17.36 27.33
CA PRO A 7 -1.99 -18.25 27.56
C PRO A 7 -1.28 -17.95 28.88
N ASP A 8 -0.85 -18.99 29.57
CA ASP A 8 -0.04 -18.86 30.77
C ASP A 8 1.43 -18.51 30.44
N PRO A 9 2.26 -18.14 31.44
CA PRO A 9 3.66 -17.76 31.20
C PRO A 9 4.52 -18.85 30.55
N HIS A 10 4.23 -20.14 30.80
CA HIS A 10 4.96 -21.25 30.20
C HIS A 10 4.56 -21.42 28.72
N GLU A 11 3.28 -21.31 28.40
CA GLU A 11 2.79 -21.30 27.03
C GLU A 11 3.36 -20.12 26.23
N LEU A 12 3.43 -18.92 26.80
CA LEU A 12 4.06 -17.76 26.17
C LEU A 12 5.55 -17.98 25.89
N ALA A 13 6.29 -18.60 26.80
CA ALA A 13 7.69 -18.93 26.58
C ALA A 13 7.87 -19.93 25.43
N ALA A 14 7.03 -20.95 25.35
CA ALA A 14 7.05 -21.93 24.26
C ALA A 14 6.72 -21.26 22.91
N LEU A 15 5.77 -20.33 22.88
CA LEU A 15 5.42 -19.56 21.67
C LEU A 15 6.56 -18.67 21.19
N ARG A 16 7.26 -17.97 22.12
CA ARG A 16 8.44 -17.14 21.76
C ARG A 16 9.52 -17.99 21.11
N GLU A 17 9.81 -19.17 21.68
CA GLU A 17 10.81 -20.09 21.11
C GLU A 17 10.38 -20.59 19.73
N ARG A 18 9.10 -20.95 19.54
CA ARG A 18 8.58 -21.34 18.22
C ARG A 18 8.70 -20.20 17.22
N TYR A 19 8.34 -18.97 17.58
CA TYR A 19 8.48 -17.81 16.71
C TYR A 19 9.93 -17.53 16.32
N ARG A 20 10.87 -17.68 17.27
CA ARG A 20 12.30 -17.54 17.01
C ARG A 20 12.79 -18.56 15.98
N LEU A 21 12.46 -19.84 16.16
CA LEU A 21 12.83 -20.91 15.24
C LEU A 21 12.24 -20.69 13.84
N GLU A 22 10.98 -20.32 13.76
CA GLU A 22 10.30 -20.03 12.47
C GLU A 22 10.87 -18.80 11.76
N ARG A 23 11.34 -17.81 12.52
CA ARG A 23 12.07 -16.67 11.97
C ARG A 23 13.42 -17.09 11.42
N GLU A 24 14.23 -17.78 12.20
CA GLU A 24 15.59 -18.22 11.82
C GLU A 24 15.57 -19.10 10.57
N ARG A 25 14.60 -19.99 10.45
CA ARG A 25 14.35 -20.83 9.28
C ARG A 25 14.14 -20.04 7.98
N ARG A 26 13.76 -18.75 8.05
CA ARG A 26 13.36 -17.93 6.88
C ARG A 26 14.26 -16.73 6.63
N VAL A 27 15.12 -16.36 7.57
CA VAL A 27 16.03 -15.21 7.39
C VAL A 27 17.11 -15.57 6.38
N ARG A 28 17.26 -14.71 5.36
CA ARG A 28 18.33 -14.84 4.37
C ARG A 28 19.43 -13.82 4.61
N PRO A 29 20.70 -14.19 4.41
CA PRO A 29 21.83 -13.28 4.58
C PRO A 29 21.84 -12.13 3.55
N ASP A 30 21.23 -12.31 2.38
CA ASP A 30 21.11 -11.29 1.34
C ASP A 30 19.97 -10.27 1.59
N GLY A 31 19.04 -10.56 2.53
CA GLY A 31 17.95 -9.64 2.90
C GLY A 31 17.17 -9.15 1.68
N ALA A 32 17.04 -7.84 1.49
CA ALA A 32 16.32 -7.26 0.37
C ALA A 32 16.99 -7.51 -1.00
N ALA A 33 18.29 -7.79 -1.03
CA ALA A 33 19.01 -8.11 -2.28
C ALA A 33 18.59 -9.47 -2.89
N GLN A 34 17.76 -10.26 -2.18
CA GLN A 34 17.13 -11.46 -2.73
C GLN A 34 16.11 -11.18 -3.85
N TYR A 35 15.76 -9.91 -4.07
CA TYR A 35 14.78 -9.52 -5.09
C TYR A 35 15.45 -8.82 -6.26
N ARG A 36 14.83 -8.94 -7.43
CA ARG A 36 15.18 -8.21 -8.66
C ARG A 36 14.08 -7.19 -8.98
N ASP A 37 14.48 -6.08 -9.57
CA ASP A 37 13.56 -5.10 -10.14
C ASP A 37 13.01 -5.61 -11.48
N ALA A 38 11.74 -5.28 -11.77
CA ALA A 38 11.13 -5.54 -13.06
C ALA A 38 11.48 -4.41 -14.04
N ASP A 39 12.78 -4.27 -14.35
CA ASP A 39 13.35 -3.31 -15.31
C ASP A 39 14.32 -4.02 -16.25
N ALA A 40 14.83 -3.32 -17.25
CA ALA A 40 15.76 -3.83 -18.24
C ALA A 40 15.34 -5.22 -18.78
N GLU A 41 16.05 -6.27 -18.40
CA GLU A 41 15.83 -7.65 -18.84
C GLU A 41 14.44 -8.19 -18.51
N PHE A 42 13.84 -7.73 -17.40
CA PHE A 42 12.52 -8.15 -16.92
C PHE A 42 11.42 -7.11 -17.16
N GLY A 43 11.64 -6.15 -18.07
CA GLY A 43 10.71 -5.06 -18.36
C GLY A 43 9.30 -5.52 -18.75
N TYR A 44 9.16 -6.72 -19.31
CA TYR A 44 7.85 -7.30 -19.66
C TYR A 44 6.94 -7.54 -18.43
N TYR A 45 7.49 -7.75 -17.23
CA TYR A 45 6.70 -7.81 -15.99
C TYR A 45 6.17 -6.45 -15.52
N ALA A 46 6.71 -5.35 -16.06
CA ALA A 46 6.27 -3.99 -15.75
C ALA A 46 5.38 -3.38 -16.86
N ALA A 47 5.34 -4.01 -18.04
CA ALA A 47 4.51 -3.56 -19.16
C ALA A 47 3.03 -3.48 -18.78
N ASP A 48 2.29 -2.57 -19.40
CA ASP A 48 0.84 -2.41 -19.17
C ASP A 48 0.05 -3.36 -20.08
N PRO A 49 -0.59 -4.41 -19.52
CA PRO A 49 -1.40 -5.35 -20.30
C PRO A 49 -2.83 -4.83 -20.56
N HIS A 50 -3.18 -3.65 -20.07
CA HIS A 50 -4.54 -3.11 -20.08
C HIS A 50 -4.75 -1.99 -21.08
N THR A 51 -3.73 -1.66 -21.88
CA THR A 51 -3.77 -0.63 -22.92
C THR A 51 -3.11 -1.12 -24.20
N GLU A 52 -3.58 -0.62 -25.35
CA GLU A 52 -2.93 -0.85 -26.65
C GLU A 52 -1.66 0.01 -26.83
N GLY A 53 -1.29 0.77 -25.81
CA GLY A 53 -0.18 1.69 -25.80
C GLY A 53 -0.64 3.15 -25.80
N PRO A 54 0.33 4.07 -25.76
CA PRO A 54 0.06 5.50 -25.68
C PRO A 54 -0.55 6.03 -26.98
N ALA A 55 -1.58 6.86 -26.85
CA ALA A 55 -2.11 7.61 -27.99
C ALA A 55 -1.02 8.48 -28.63
N ASP A 56 -1.02 8.57 -29.95
CA ASP A 56 -0.09 9.43 -30.67
C ASP A 56 -0.43 10.91 -30.42
N ARG A 57 0.55 11.69 -29.98
CA ARG A 57 0.42 13.14 -29.76
C ARG A 57 1.78 13.83 -29.85
N ALA A 58 1.77 15.10 -30.19
CA ALA A 58 2.97 15.93 -30.11
C ALA A 58 3.41 16.15 -28.64
N PRO A 59 4.72 16.30 -28.39
CA PRO A 59 5.24 16.73 -27.09
C PRO A 59 4.65 18.06 -26.63
N LEU A 60 4.47 18.20 -25.31
CA LEU A 60 3.91 19.39 -24.66
C LEU A 60 5.03 20.28 -24.11
N HIS A 61 4.88 21.60 -24.29
CA HIS A 61 5.83 22.62 -23.82
C HIS A 61 5.14 23.81 -23.15
N ASP A 62 3.90 23.66 -22.74
CA ASP A 62 3.07 24.68 -22.12
C ASP A 62 3.38 24.89 -20.62
N LEU A 63 2.60 25.75 -19.97
CA LEU A 63 2.63 25.98 -18.53
C LEU A 63 1.29 25.58 -17.93
N VAL A 64 1.32 24.82 -16.82
CA VAL A 64 0.15 24.51 -16.01
C VAL A 64 0.30 25.05 -14.58
N ASP A 65 -0.82 25.22 -13.87
CA ASP A 65 -0.77 25.66 -12.48
C ASP A 65 -0.22 24.54 -11.60
N VAL A 66 -0.82 23.37 -11.66
CA VAL A 66 -0.43 22.20 -10.86
C VAL A 66 -0.25 20.98 -11.75
N VAL A 67 0.90 20.31 -11.63
CA VAL A 67 1.05 18.94 -12.11
C VAL A 67 0.94 17.97 -10.94
N VAL A 68 0.13 16.93 -11.10
CA VAL A 68 -0.01 15.82 -10.15
C VAL A 68 0.56 14.56 -10.80
N ILE A 69 1.55 13.93 -10.17
CA ILE A 69 2.23 12.75 -10.69
C ILE A 69 1.60 11.50 -10.07
N GLY A 70 0.86 10.74 -10.86
CA GLY A 70 0.13 9.53 -10.47
C GLY A 70 -1.38 9.71 -10.48
N GLY A 71 -2.09 8.84 -11.20
CA GLY A 71 -3.55 8.81 -11.37
C GLY A 71 -4.27 7.82 -10.42
N GLY A 72 -3.64 7.44 -9.30
CA GLY A 72 -4.28 6.70 -8.22
C GLY A 72 -5.16 7.58 -7.34
N PHE A 73 -5.74 7.04 -6.26
CA PHE A 73 -6.58 7.83 -5.35
C PHE A 73 -5.89 9.09 -4.82
N GLY A 74 -4.57 9.04 -4.53
CA GLY A 74 -3.84 10.24 -4.12
C GLY A 74 -3.93 11.37 -5.13
N GLY A 75 -3.68 11.07 -6.40
CA GLY A 75 -3.75 12.07 -7.48
C GLY A 75 -5.17 12.52 -7.80
N ILE A 76 -6.12 11.57 -7.87
CA ILE A 76 -7.53 11.88 -8.14
C ILE A 76 -8.12 12.76 -7.04
N LEU A 77 -7.88 12.46 -5.77
CA LEU A 77 -8.35 13.25 -4.64
C LEU A 77 -7.71 14.63 -4.62
N THR A 78 -6.40 14.71 -4.87
CA THR A 78 -5.71 16.00 -5.00
C THR A 78 -6.31 16.84 -6.13
N GLY A 79 -6.50 16.27 -7.31
CA GLY A 79 -7.12 16.97 -8.42
C GLY A 79 -8.53 17.46 -8.09
N ALA A 80 -9.36 16.60 -7.48
CA ALA A 80 -10.71 16.93 -7.06
C ALA A 80 -10.73 18.09 -6.03
N ARG A 81 -9.87 18.04 -4.99
CA ARG A 81 -9.78 19.08 -3.96
C ARG A 81 -9.25 20.39 -4.54
N LEU A 82 -8.27 20.36 -5.45
CA LEU A 82 -7.80 21.56 -6.17
C LEU A 82 -8.91 22.19 -7.03
N ARG A 83 -9.69 21.38 -7.77
CA ARG A 83 -10.85 21.87 -8.51
C ARG A 83 -11.90 22.53 -7.59
N GLN A 84 -12.13 21.96 -6.41
CA GLN A 84 -13.03 22.56 -5.41
C GLN A 84 -12.52 23.92 -4.89
N GLN A 85 -11.21 24.15 -4.88
CA GLN A 85 -10.58 25.44 -4.52
C GLN A 85 -10.49 26.42 -5.72
N GLY A 86 -10.97 26.03 -6.91
CA GLY A 86 -10.99 26.88 -8.09
C GLY A 86 -9.72 26.86 -8.93
N VAL A 87 -8.76 25.99 -8.65
CA VAL A 87 -7.54 25.83 -9.47
C VAL A 87 -7.91 25.30 -10.86
N ALA A 88 -7.63 26.09 -11.91
CA ALA A 88 -8.18 25.83 -13.25
C ALA A 88 -7.33 24.82 -14.04
N ARG A 89 -6.00 24.92 -14.03
CA ARG A 89 -5.10 24.10 -14.86
C ARG A 89 -4.40 23.05 -13.99
N VAL A 90 -5.09 21.92 -13.77
CA VAL A 90 -4.56 20.76 -13.02
C VAL A 90 -4.31 19.63 -14.01
N ARG A 91 -3.04 19.33 -14.28
CA ARG A 91 -2.61 18.21 -15.14
C ARG A 91 -2.25 17.01 -14.30
N ILE A 92 -2.86 15.84 -14.57
CA ILE A 92 -2.47 14.58 -13.93
C ILE A 92 -1.69 13.73 -14.94
N VAL A 93 -0.46 13.33 -14.57
CA VAL A 93 0.39 12.46 -15.40
C VAL A 93 0.40 11.06 -14.80
N GLU A 94 -0.07 10.07 -15.57
CA GLU A 94 -0.23 8.68 -15.14
C GLU A 94 0.45 7.74 -16.13
N LYS A 95 1.27 6.81 -15.63
CA LYS A 95 1.96 5.81 -16.45
C LYS A 95 1.02 4.71 -16.97
N GLY A 96 -0.08 4.47 -16.31
CA GLY A 96 -1.13 3.55 -16.77
C GLY A 96 -2.03 4.19 -17.83
N GLY A 97 -2.81 3.35 -18.51
CA GLY A 97 -3.73 3.80 -19.58
C GLY A 97 -5.00 4.49 -19.07
N ASP A 98 -5.26 4.53 -17.75
CA ASP A 98 -6.43 5.17 -17.15
C ASP A 98 -6.21 5.46 -15.66
N PHE A 99 -7.14 6.20 -15.05
CA PHE A 99 -7.19 6.40 -13.61
C PHE A 99 -7.45 5.10 -12.83
N GLY A 100 -6.97 5.06 -11.57
CA GLY A 100 -7.22 3.98 -10.63
C GLY A 100 -5.98 3.55 -9.82
N GLY A 101 -4.76 3.82 -10.30
CA GLY A 101 -3.52 3.48 -9.61
C GLY A 101 -3.45 2.00 -9.22
N THR A 102 -3.38 1.69 -7.93
CA THR A 102 -3.37 0.30 -7.43
C THR A 102 -4.49 -0.56 -8.04
N TRP A 103 -5.68 -0.02 -8.23
CA TRP A 103 -6.85 -0.72 -8.76
C TRP A 103 -6.90 -0.75 -10.29
N TYR A 104 -6.12 0.08 -10.94
CA TYR A 104 -5.84 -0.03 -12.36
C TYR A 104 -4.90 -1.20 -12.66
N TRP A 105 -3.82 -1.33 -11.88
CA TRP A 105 -2.78 -2.33 -12.09
C TRP A 105 -3.15 -3.72 -11.55
N ASN A 106 -3.85 -3.80 -10.42
CA ASN A 106 -4.19 -5.07 -9.78
C ASN A 106 -5.59 -5.51 -10.20
N ARG A 107 -5.65 -6.24 -11.30
CA ARG A 107 -6.89 -6.83 -11.85
C ARG A 107 -6.86 -8.36 -11.83
N TYR A 108 -6.04 -8.95 -10.97
CA TYR A 108 -6.00 -10.40 -10.83
C TYR A 108 -7.32 -10.97 -10.32
N PRO A 109 -7.68 -12.24 -10.67
CA PRO A 109 -8.92 -12.87 -10.24
C PRO A 109 -9.09 -12.89 -8.72
N GLY A 110 -10.27 -12.52 -8.25
CA GLY A 110 -10.59 -12.48 -6.83
C GLY A 110 -10.10 -11.25 -6.08
N VAL A 111 -9.56 -10.23 -6.75
CA VAL A 111 -9.10 -9.00 -6.12
C VAL A 111 -10.23 -8.23 -5.45
N HIS A 112 -10.10 -7.97 -4.15
CA HIS A 112 -11.06 -7.22 -3.33
C HIS A 112 -10.34 -6.32 -2.33
N CYS A 113 -11.04 -5.29 -1.85
CA CYS A 113 -10.62 -4.55 -0.67
C CYS A 113 -10.76 -5.40 0.60
N ASP A 114 -9.87 -5.21 1.55
CA ASP A 114 -9.92 -5.83 2.88
C ASP A 114 -10.40 -4.85 3.97
N VAL A 115 -10.67 -3.60 3.61
CA VAL A 115 -11.34 -2.58 4.43
C VAL A 115 -12.75 -2.41 3.91
N GLU A 116 -13.71 -2.18 4.80
CA GLU A 116 -15.11 -1.98 4.42
C GLU A 116 -15.26 -0.88 3.36
N SER A 117 -16.00 -1.15 2.27
CA SER A 117 -16.11 -0.24 1.12
C SER A 117 -16.64 1.15 1.47
N HIS A 118 -17.58 1.21 2.44
CA HIS A 118 -18.20 2.47 2.89
C HIS A 118 -17.24 3.38 3.66
N VAL A 119 -16.09 2.85 4.06
CA VAL A 119 -14.98 3.59 4.71
C VAL A 119 -13.82 3.77 3.76
N TYR A 120 -13.56 2.76 2.89
CA TYR A 120 -12.42 2.76 1.99
C TYR A 120 -12.60 3.65 0.77
N LEU A 121 -13.79 3.61 0.13
CA LEU A 121 -14.07 4.41 -1.05
C LEU A 121 -14.25 5.88 -0.66
N PRO A 122 -13.40 6.80 -1.17
CA PRO A 122 -13.45 8.19 -0.79
C PRO A 122 -14.57 8.94 -1.53
N MET A 123 -14.95 10.12 -1.05
CA MET A 123 -15.89 11.03 -1.69
C MET A 123 -17.26 10.40 -2.02
N LEU A 124 -17.76 9.49 -1.16
CA LEU A 124 -19.08 8.87 -1.35
C LEU A 124 -20.21 9.89 -1.21
N ASP A 125 -20.09 10.84 -0.29
CA ASP A 125 -21.08 11.91 -0.10
C ASP A 125 -21.11 12.84 -1.32
N GLU A 126 -19.95 13.21 -1.87
CA GLU A 126 -19.82 14.10 -3.03
C GLU A 126 -20.26 13.46 -4.34
N THR A 127 -20.04 12.15 -4.48
CA THR A 127 -20.43 11.40 -5.69
C THR A 127 -21.84 10.85 -5.63
N GLY A 128 -22.44 10.78 -4.44
CA GLY A 128 -23.75 10.15 -4.21
C GLY A 128 -23.72 8.62 -4.41
N TYR A 129 -22.52 8.02 -4.44
CA TYR A 129 -22.39 6.58 -4.68
C TYR A 129 -22.53 5.78 -3.39
N VAL A 130 -23.25 4.68 -3.47
CA VAL A 130 -23.33 3.68 -2.39
C VAL A 130 -22.70 2.38 -2.88
N PRO A 131 -21.61 1.90 -2.27
CA PRO A 131 -20.95 0.66 -2.67
C PRO A 131 -21.90 -0.54 -2.64
N GLU A 132 -21.77 -1.43 -3.62
CA GLU A 132 -22.64 -2.61 -3.75
C GLU A 132 -22.32 -3.71 -2.72
N TRP A 133 -21.06 -3.77 -2.28
CA TRP A 133 -20.57 -4.81 -1.39
C TRP A 133 -19.95 -4.22 -0.12
N LYS A 134 -20.04 -4.96 1.01
CA LYS A 134 -19.31 -4.59 2.23
C LYS A 134 -17.81 -4.49 1.96
N TYR A 135 -17.26 -5.42 1.20
CA TYR A 135 -15.89 -5.39 0.69
C TYR A 135 -15.93 -5.46 -0.84
N ALA A 136 -15.69 -4.33 -1.48
CA ALA A 136 -15.85 -4.18 -2.91
C ALA A 136 -14.78 -4.97 -3.69
N PRO A 137 -15.15 -5.58 -4.84
CA PRO A 137 -14.20 -6.10 -5.79
C PRO A 137 -13.40 -4.97 -6.45
N GLY A 138 -12.20 -5.30 -6.93
CA GLY A 138 -11.29 -4.30 -7.49
C GLY A 138 -11.88 -3.49 -8.64
N ASP A 139 -12.72 -4.09 -9.48
CA ASP A 139 -13.37 -3.38 -10.58
C ASP A 139 -14.40 -2.34 -10.11
N GLU A 140 -15.15 -2.62 -9.03
CA GLU A 140 -16.05 -1.62 -8.43
C GLU A 140 -15.25 -0.42 -7.90
N ILE A 141 -14.10 -0.68 -7.26
CA ILE A 141 -13.24 0.38 -6.73
C ILE A 141 -12.62 1.20 -7.87
N ARG A 142 -12.15 0.55 -8.94
CA ARG A 142 -11.63 1.22 -10.13
C ARG A 142 -12.70 2.08 -10.80
N ARG A 143 -13.90 1.55 -10.98
CA ARG A 143 -15.03 2.34 -11.52
C ARG A 143 -15.38 3.53 -10.64
N HIS A 144 -15.21 3.41 -9.32
CA HIS A 144 -15.40 4.56 -8.42
C HIS A 144 -14.30 5.61 -8.58
N ALA A 145 -13.05 5.23 -8.77
CA ALA A 145 -11.96 6.16 -9.09
C ALA A 145 -12.26 6.95 -10.38
N VAL A 146 -12.69 6.26 -11.44
CA VAL A 146 -13.15 6.88 -12.71
C VAL A 146 -14.35 7.81 -12.47
N ARG A 147 -15.31 7.43 -11.62
CA ARG A 147 -16.47 8.28 -11.25
C ARG A 147 -16.03 9.59 -10.61
N ILE A 148 -15.07 9.56 -9.69
CA ILE A 148 -14.52 10.78 -9.08
C ILE A 148 -13.82 11.62 -10.15
N ALA A 149 -12.93 11.01 -10.95
CA ALA A 149 -12.22 11.72 -12.00
C ALA A 149 -13.15 12.40 -13.00
N THR A 150 -14.22 11.72 -13.42
CA THR A 150 -15.25 12.27 -14.31
C THR A 150 -16.03 13.40 -13.64
N ARG A 151 -16.44 13.22 -12.37
CA ARG A 151 -17.23 14.21 -11.61
C ARG A 151 -16.51 15.56 -11.47
N PHE A 152 -15.18 15.52 -11.35
CA PHE A 152 -14.33 16.71 -11.16
C PHE A 152 -13.57 17.12 -12.43
N ASP A 153 -13.96 16.61 -13.59
CA ASP A 153 -13.38 16.93 -14.91
C ASP A 153 -11.85 16.77 -14.95
N LEU A 154 -11.33 15.67 -14.38
CA LEU A 154 -9.90 15.43 -14.33
C LEU A 154 -9.34 14.81 -15.63
N TYR A 155 -10.21 14.31 -16.52
CA TYR A 155 -9.83 13.79 -17.83
C TYR A 155 -9.40 14.87 -18.81
N ALA A 156 -9.89 16.10 -18.64
CA ALA A 156 -9.67 17.19 -19.59
C ALA A 156 -8.18 17.52 -19.85
N ASP A 157 -7.32 17.34 -18.83
CA ASP A 157 -5.89 17.61 -18.92
C ASP A 157 -5.03 16.44 -18.33
N ALA A 158 -5.54 15.20 -18.43
CA ALA A 158 -4.81 14.02 -18.01
C ALA A 158 -3.91 13.49 -19.13
N LEU A 159 -2.69 13.07 -18.76
CA LEU A 159 -1.73 12.42 -19.64
C LEU A 159 -1.57 10.97 -19.20
N PHE A 160 -2.22 10.04 -19.89
CA PHE A 160 -2.11 8.61 -19.65
C PHE A 160 -0.98 7.99 -20.45
N SER A 161 -0.57 6.77 -20.07
CA SER A 161 0.55 6.04 -20.65
C SER A 161 1.79 6.94 -20.78
N THR A 162 2.00 7.78 -19.75
CA THR A 162 3.06 8.80 -19.72
C THR A 162 3.75 8.77 -18.35
N GLY A 163 5.06 8.52 -18.35
CA GLY A 163 5.89 8.51 -17.17
C GLY A 163 6.69 9.80 -17.02
N VAL A 164 6.65 10.44 -15.84
CA VAL A 164 7.55 11.55 -15.54
C VAL A 164 8.96 11.01 -15.32
N THR A 165 9.93 11.55 -16.04
CA THR A 165 11.33 11.10 -16.02
C THR A 165 12.27 12.02 -15.26
N ALA A 166 11.94 13.32 -15.14
CA ALA A 166 12.73 14.27 -14.34
C ALA A 166 11.89 15.45 -13.87
N LEU A 167 12.29 16.05 -12.74
CA LEU A 167 11.79 17.31 -12.21
C LEU A 167 12.98 18.23 -11.95
N THR A 168 12.98 19.43 -12.55
CA THR A 168 14.05 20.41 -12.34
C THR A 168 13.47 21.77 -12.02
N TRP A 169 13.85 22.32 -10.87
CA TRP A 169 13.49 23.70 -10.50
C TRP A 169 14.25 24.71 -11.34
N ASP A 170 13.56 25.69 -11.88
CA ASP A 170 14.13 26.82 -12.61
C ASP A 170 13.98 28.09 -11.80
N GLU A 171 15.09 28.62 -11.28
CA GLU A 171 15.12 29.85 -10.48
C GLU A 171 14.69 31.07 -11.28
N ALA A 172 14.94 31.09 -12.61
CA ALA A 172 14.63 32.26 -13.43
C ALA A 172 13.13 32.46 -13.65
N SER A 173 12.35 31.39 -13.66
CA SER A 173 10.89 31.43 -13.81
C SER A 173 10.14 31.08 -12.52
N GLU A 174 10.83 30.61 -11.49
CA GLU A 174 10.25 30.05 -10.26
C GLU A 174 9.17 29.01 -10.57
N THR A 175 9.48 28.08 -11.49
CA THR A 175 8.61 26.95 -11.89
C THR A 175 9.41 25.66 -11.98
N TRP A 176 8.72 24.55 -12.00
CA TRP A 176 9.29 23.23 -12.28
C TRP A 176 9.25 22.94 -13.79
N LEU A 177 10.37 22.51 -14.35
CA LEU A 177 10.41 21.83 -15.63
C LEU A 177 10.11 20.35 -15.39
N VAL A 178 9.11 19.82 -16.07
CA VAL A 178 8.63 18.44 -15.97
C VAL A 178 8.91 17.74 -17.29
N SER A 179 9.83 16.78 -17.26
CA SER A 179 10.17 15.95 -18.42
C SER A 179 9.48 14.60 -18.34
N THR A 180 9.02 14.06 -19.49
CA THR A 180 8.37 12.76 -19.55
C THR A 180 9.02 11.81 -20.55
N ASP A 181 8.70 10.53 -20.50
CA ASP A 181 9.11 9.49 -21.46
C ASP A 181 8.47 9.67 -22.86
N ARG A 182 7.55 10.64 -23.00
CA ARG A 182 6.91 11.02 -24.27
C ARG A 182 7.55 12.25 -24.92
N GLY A 183 8.69 12.70 -24.41
CA GLY A 183 9.42 13.86 -24.92
C GLY A 183 8.79 15.20 -24.52
N ASP A 184 7.85 15.21 -23.57
CA ASP A 184 7.32 16.46 -23.01
C ASP A 184 8.39 17.13 -22.15
N ASP A 185 8.44 18.46 -22.23
CA ASP A 185 9.16 19.38 -21.36
C ASP A 185 8.26 20.58 -21.11
N PHE A 186 7.28 20.44 -20.24
CA PHE A 186 6.34 21.49 -19.86
C PHE A 186 6.64 22.05 -18.46
N ARG A 187 6.10 23.21 -18.18
CA ARG A 187 6.30 23.88 -16.89
C ARG A 187 5.11 23.72 -15.97
N ALA A 188 5.36 23.67 -14.65
CA ALA A 188 4.34 23.68 -13.63
C ALA A 188 4.72 24.63 -12.49
N ALA A 189 3.77 25.43 -12.00
CA ALA A 189 4.01 26.27 -10.84
C ALA A 189 4.13 25.43 -9.56
N TYR A 190 3.31 24.39 -9.43
CA TYR A 190 3.33 23.44 -8.31
C TYR A 190 3.41 21.99 -8.82
N VAL A 191 4.15 21.15 -8.10
CA VAL A 191 4.27 19.72 -8.36
C VAL A 191 3.78 18.94 -7.16
N VAL A 192 2.83 18.02 -7.37
CA VAL A 192 2.35 17.11 -6.34
C VAL A 192 2.74 15.67 -6.71
N SER A 193 3.59 15.04 -5.90
CA SER A 193 3.96 13.65 -6.06
C SER A 193 2.94 12.74 -5.36
N ALA A 194 2.13 12.03 -6.14
CA ALA A 194 1.11 11.07 -5.71
C ALA A 194 1.39 9.66 -6.24
N THR A 195 2.66 9.28 -6.38
CA THR A 195 3.13 8.08 -7.07
C THR A 195 2.77 6.76 -6.40
N GLY A 196 2.27 6.81 -5.15
CA GLY A 196 1.90 5.60 -4.40
C GLY A 196 3.09 4.74 -3.99
N THR A 197 2.81 3.56 -3.38
CA THR A 197 3.84 2.63 -2.89
C THR A 197 3.74 1.23 -3.48
N LEU A 198 2.69 0.92 -4.26
CA LEU A 198 2.41 -0.39 -4.85
C LEU A 198 2.41 -0.29 -6.39
N THR A 199 3.52 0.18 -6.95
CA THR A 199 3.63 0.46 -8.39
C THR A 199 4.64 -0.43 -9.11
N ASP A 200 5.77 -0.73 -8.46
CA ASP A 200 6.88 -1.44 -9.08
C ASP A 200 6.86 -2.92 -8.65
N PRO A 201 6.53 -3.87 -9.55
CA PRO A 201 6.53 -5.29 -9.24
C PRO A 201 7.88 -5.74 -8.70
N LYS A 202 7.86 -6.63 -7.71
CA LYS A 202 9.05 -7.18 -7.09
C LYS A 202 9.19 -8.65 -7.48
N LEU A 203 10.26 -8.99 -8.18
CA LEU A 203 10.55 -10.36 -8.60
C LEU A 203 11.52 -11.04 -7.64
N PRO A 204 11.36 -12.32 -7.32
CA PRO A 204 12.36 -13.07 -6.57
C PRO A 204 13.61 -13.30 -7.44
N GLY A 205 14.79 -13.14 -6.84
CA GLY A 205 16.08 -13.43 -7.51
C GLY A 205 16.37 -14.94 -7.56
N ILE A 206 15.45 -15.71 -8.13
CA ILE A 206 15.62 -17.17 -8.26
C ILE A 206 16.59 -17.45 -9.39
N PRO A 207 17.64 -18.28 -9.17
CA PRO A 207 18.53 -18.72 -10.25
C PRO A 207 17.75 -19.38 -11.40
N GLY A 208 18.03 -18.98 -12.65
CA GLY A 208 17.38 -19.50 -13.84
C GLY A 208 15.95 -19.00 -14.09
N ILE A 209 15.52 -17.92 -13.43
CA ILE A 209 14.18 -17.36 -13.66
C ILE A 209 13.95 -16.97 -15.13
N GLU A 210 15.02 -16.65 -15.85
CA GLU A 210 15.08 -16.37 -17.28
C GLU A 210 14.97 -17.60 -18.17
N ASP A 211 15.22 -18.80 -17.64
CA ASP A 211 15.29 -20.05 -18.42
C ASP A 211 13.90 -20.71 -18.59
N PHE A 212 12.86 -20.22 -17.91
CA PHE A 212 11.54 -20.84 -17.95
C PHE A 212 10.91 -20.74 -19.35
N ALA A 213 10.68 -21.87 -19.98
CA ALA A 213 10.09 -21.94 -21.32
C ALA A 213 8.55 -21.83 -21.33
N GLY A 214 7.90 -21.98 -20.17
CA GLY A 214 6.46 -21.80 -20.00
C GLY A 214 6.05 -20.32 -19.93
N HIS A 215 4.77 -20.08 -19.70
CA HIS A 215 4.25 -18.72 -19.59
C HIS A 215 4.45 -18.14 -18.18
N THR A 216 4.79 -16.86 -18.07
CA THR A 216 5.05 -16.24 -16.77
C THR A 216 4.62 -14.77 -16.73
N PHE A 217 4.06 -14.35 -15.59
CA PHE A 217 3.69 -12.94 -15.33
C PHE A 217 3.61 -12.65 -13.83
N HIS A 218 3.62 -11.36 -13.49
CA HIS A 218 3.35 -10.90 -12.14
C HIS A 218 1.84 -10.64 -11.95
N THR A 219 1.27 -10.93 -10.79
CA THR A 219 -0.17 -10.77 -10.52
C THR A 219 -0.71 -9.37 -10.81
N SER A 220 0.09 -8.32 -10.63
CA SER A 220 -0.30 -6.95 -10.98
C SER A 220 -0.28 -6.65 -12.50
N ARG A 221 0.09 -7.63 -13.30
CA ARG A 221 0.11 -7.61 -14.76
C ARG A 221 -0.54 -8.88 -15.28
N TRP A 222 -1.76 -9.17 -14.77
CA TRP A 222 -2.46 -10.41 -15.07
C TRP A 222 -2.75 -10.54 -16.56
N ASP A 223 -2.30 -11.66 -17.13
CA ASP A 223 -2.47 -11.93 -18.57
C ASP A 223 -3.73 -12.76 -18.84
N TYR A 224 -4.84 -12.06 -19.09
CA TYR A 224 -6.10 -12.69 -19.48
C TYR A 224 -6.08 -13.25 -20.92
N ALA A 225 -5.15 -12.80 -21.78
CA ALA A 225 -4.99 -13.38 -23.09
C ALA A 225 -4.47 -14.82 -23.00
N TYR A 226 -3.64 -15.10 -21.99
CA TYR A 226 -3.18 -16.45 -21.70
C TYR A 226 -4.18 -17.26 -20.85
N THR A 227 -4.64 -16.72 -19.73
CA THR A 227 -5.47 -17.47 -18.77
C THR A 227 -6.93 -17.62 -19.20
N GLY A 228 -7.44 -16.72 -20.04
CA GLY A 228 -8.86 -16.52 -20.22
C GLY A 228 -9.49 -15.89 -18.98
N GLY A 229 -10.81 -15.78 -18.95
CA GLY A 229 -11.57 -15.28 -17.81
C GLY A 229 -11.56 -13.77 -17.63
N THR A 230 -11.91 -13.36 -16.41
CA THR A 230 -12.03 -11.97 -15.98
C THR A 230 -11.58 -11.84 -14.51
N PRO A 231 -11.55 -10.64 -13.90
CA PRO A 231 -11.28 -10.48 -12.47
C PRO A 231 -12.23 -11.27 -11.55
N GLU A 232 -13.39 -11.67 -12.05
CA GLU A 232 -14.37 -12.52 -11.34
C GLU A 232 -14.07 -14.01 -11.43
N GLY A 233 -13.10 -14.44 -12.29
CA GLY A 233 -12.71 -15.85 -12.50
C GLY A 233 -13.02 -16.35 -13.91
N GLY A 234 -13.23 -17.67 -14.05
CA GLY A 234 -13.54 -18.32 -15.31
C GLY A 234 -12.33 -18.44 -16.25
N MET A 235 -11.16 -18.74 -15.71
CA MET A 235 -9.88 -18.88 -16.43
C MET A 235 -9.84 -20.18 -17.22
N THR A 236 -10.74 -20.35 -18.18
CA THR A 236 -11.00 -21.59 -18.92
C THR A 236 -9.81 -22.13 -19.71
N ARG A 237 -8.78 -21.32 -19.95
CA ARG A 237 -7.57 -21.74 -20.64
C ARG A 237 -6.54 -22.41 -19.72
N LEU A 238 -6.84 -22.49 -18.40
CA LEU A 238 -5.97 -23.14 -17.41
C LEU A 238 -6.41 -24.55 -17.05
N VAL A 239 -7.52 -25.07 -17.58
CA VAL A 239 -8.13 -26.36 -17.18
C VAL A 239 -7.23 -27.58 -17.42
N ASP A 240 -6.30 -27.49 -18.36
CA ASP A 240 -5.31 -28.53 -18.67
C ASP A 240 -3.89 -28.17 -18.25
N LYS A 241 -3.70 -27.04 -17.52
CA LYS A 241 -2.39 -26.49 -17.18
C LYS A 241 -1.97 -26.83 -15.75
N ARG A 242 -0.68 -27.03 -15.56
CA ARG A 242 0.01 -27.06 -14.26
C ARG A 242 0.47 -25.65 -13.97
N VAL A 243 -0.18 -25.01 -13.01
CA VAL A 243 0.07 -23.61 -12.66
C VAL A 243 0.85 -23.56 -11.35
N GLY A 244 1.96 -22.82 -11.33
CA GLY A 244 2.68 -22.46 -10.11
C GLY A 244 2.40 -21.03 -9.71
N ILE A 245 2.02 -20.79 -8.44
CA ILE A 245 1.94 -19.44 -7.89
C ILE A 245 2.95 -19.26 -6.75
N VAL A 246 3.76 -18.21 -6.83
CA VAL A 246 4.81 -17.89 -5.84
C VAL A 246 4.34 -16.79 -4.91
N GLY A 247 4.14 -17.13 -3.64
CA GLY A 247 3.76 -16.18 -2.59
C GLY A 247 2.30 -16.30 -2.13
N THR A 248 2.14 -16.23 -0.80
CA THR A 248 0.87 -16.36 -0.07
C THR A 248 0.55 -15.11 0.75
N GLY A 249 0.98 -13.92 0.29
CA GLY A 249 0.61 -12.63 0.86
C GLY A 249 -0.80 -12.18 0.45
N ALA A 250 -1.14 -10.92 0.68
CA ALA A 250 -2.48 -10.37 0.44
C ALA A 250 -3.02 -10.64 -0.99
N THR A 251 -2.16 -10.64 -2.00
CA THR A 251 -2.53 -10.99 -3.38
C THR A 251 -2.77 -12.49 -3.51
N GLY A 252 -1.83 -13.32 -3.03
CA GLY A 252 -1.90 -14.78 -3.14
C GLY A 252 -3.16 -15.34 -2.48
N ILE A 253 -3.53 -14.88 -1.29
CA ILE A 253 -4.73 -15.37 -0.59
C ILE A 253 -6.04 -15.10 -1.34
N GLN A 254 -6.05 -14.15 -2.28
CA GLN A 254 -7.20 -13.82 -3.11
C GLN A 254 -7.17 -14.54 -4.46
N ALA A 255 -6.00 -14.65 -5.10
CA ALA A 255 -5.85 -15.28 -6.40
C ALA A 255 -5.86 -16.82 -6.32
N ILE A 256 -5.30 -17.41 -5.25
CA ILE A 256 -5.19 -18.87 -5.08
C ILE A 256 -6.56 -19.57 -5.14
N PRO A 257 -7.61 -19.13 -4.45
CA PRO A 257 -8.93 -19.77 -4.56
C PRO A 257 -9.47 -19.79 -5.99
N MET A 258 -9.30 -18.71 -6.73
CA MET A 258 -9.77 -18.60 -8.11
C MET A 258 -8.98 -19.50 -9.06
N LEU A 259 -7.65 -19.56 -8.88
CA LEU A 259 -6.79 -20.50 -9.62
C LEU A 259 -7.11 -21.96 -9.28
N ALA A 260 -7.43 -22.24 -8.03
CA ALA A 260 -7.79 -23.59 -7.58
C ALA A 260 -9.09 -24.10 -8.23
N GLU A 261 -10.01 -23.22 -8.59
CA GLU A 261 -11.24 -23.56 -9.30
C GLU A 261 -10.98 -23.93 -10.76
N ASP A 262 -10.07 -23.22 -11.43
CA ASP A 262 -9.94 -23.23 -12.88
C ASP A 262 -8.70 -23.99 -13.41
N ALA A 263 -7.63 -24.13 -12.63
CA ALA A 263 -6.40 -24.79 -13.08
C ALA A 263 -6.52 -26.32 -13.08
N GLY A 264 -5.90 -26.98 -14.06
CA GLY A 264 -5.78 -28.44 -14.08
C GLY A 264 -5.06 -28.95 -12.85
N HIS A 265 -3.94 -28.33 -12.47
CA HIS A 265 -3.27 -28.53 -11.18
C HIS A 265 -2.61 -27.23 -10.73
N LEU A 266 -2.76 -26.87 -9.44
CA LEU A 266 -2.18 -25.68 -8.83
C LEU A 266 -1.11 -26.05 -7.80
N TYR A 267 0.11 -25.58 -8.00
CA TYR A 267 1.18 -25.62 -7.01
C TYR A 267 1.31 -24.26 -6.33
N VAL A 268 1.16 -24.21 -5.01
CA VAL A 268 1.28 -22.99 -4.20
C VAL A 268 2.63 -23.01 -3.46
N PHE A 269 3.58 -22.18 -3.91
CA PHE A 269 4.91 -22.07 -3.30
C PHE A 269 4.88 -21.04 -2.17
N GLN A 270 4.96 -21.52 -0.93
CA GLN A 270 4.83 -20.73 0.28
C GLN A 270 6.14 -20.69 1.08
N ARG A 271 6.71 -19.50 1.27
CA ARG A 271 7.83 -19.30 2.22
C ARG A 271 7.33 -19.05 3.64
N THR A 272 6.31 -18.23 3.80
CA THR A 272 5.73 -17.88 5.11
C THR A 272 4.22 -17.83 4.98
N PRO A 273 3.46 -18.58 5.78
CA PRO A 273 1.99 -18.50 5.77
C PRO A 273 1.52 -17.10 6.23
N SER A 274 0.42 -16.62 5.65
CA SER A 274 -0.24 -15.39 6.10
C SER A 274 -1.23 -15.66 7.24
N THR A 275 -1.47 -14.65 8.08
CA THR A 275 -2.66 -14.65 8.94
C THR A 275 -3.88 -14.41 8.05
N VAL A 276 -4.85 -15.33 8.07
CA VAL A 276 -6.09 -15.18 7.28
C VAL A 276 -7.29 -15.33 8.20
N ASP A 277 -7.96 -14.21 8.47
CA ASP A 277 -9.18 -14.20 9.25
C ASP A 277 -10.43 -14.22 8.33
N GLU A 278 -11.59 -14.27 8.92
CA GLU A 278 -12.87 -14.24 8.23
C GLU A 278 -13.12 -12.87 7.59
N ARG A 279 -13.60 -12.85 6.35
CA ARG A 279 -14.02 -11.62 5.67
C ARG A 279 -15.52 -11.38 5.86
N ALA A 280 -16.34 -12.41 5.78
CA ALA A 280 -17.79 -12.35 5.84
C ALA A 280 -18.37 -11.28 4.87
N ASN A 281 -17.96 -11.34 3.61
CA ASN A 281 -18.43 -10.39 2.60
C ASN A 281 -19.93 -10.56 2.34
N ARG A 282 -20.62 -9.44 2.10
CA ARG A 282 -22.05 -9.44 1.78
C ARG A 282 -22.41 -8.21 0.94
N ARG A 283 -23.57 -8.27 0.31
CA ARG A 283 -24.13 -7.10 -0.35
C ARG A 283 -24.48 -6.01 0.66
N THR A 284 -24.32 -4.77 0.23
CA THR A 284 -24.72 -3.61 1.02
C THR A 284 -26.24 -3.54 1.14
N VAL A 285 -26.70 -3.29 2.36
CA VAL A 285 -28.08 -2.88 2.63
C VAL A 285 -28.01 -1.37 2.95
N PRO A 286 -28.50 -0.48 2.06
CA PRO A 286 -28.31 0.96 2.21
C PRO A 286 -28.76 1.53 3.57
N GLY A 287 -29.86 1.01 4.13
CA GLY A 287 -30.37 1.41 5.45
C GLY A 287 -29.42 1.08 6.59
N ASP A 288 -28.70 -0.05 6.51
CA ASP A 288 -27.79 -0.49 7.59
C ASP A 288 -26.54 0.40 7.71
N VAL A 289 -26.15 1.02 6.59
CA VAL A 289 -24.97 1.91 6.56
C VAL A 289 -25.34 3.39 6.68
N GLY A 290 -26.63 3.72 6.74
CA GLY A 290 -27.14 5.09 6.84
C GLY A 290 -27.06 5.87 5.51
N ALA A 291 -26.95 5.17 4.38
CA ALA A 291 -26.88 5.79 3.07
C ALA A 291 -28.10 6.68 2.79
N GLY A 292 -27.86 7.84 2.16
CA GLY A 292 -28.87 8.87 1.89
C GLY A 292 -28.98 9.95 2.97
N ARG A 293 -28.37 9.79 4.15
CA ARG A 293 -28.22 10.84 5.14
C ARG A 293 -26.94 11.66 4.82
N ALA A 294 -27.02 12.98 4.85
CA ALA A 294 -25.84 13.83 4.61
C ALA A 294 -24.71 13.49 5.62
N GLY A 295 -23.50 13.32 5.13
CA GLY A 295 -22.30 13.04 5.93
C GLY A 295 -22.21 11.61 6.49
N TRP A 296 -23.04 10.69 6.02
CA TRP A 296 -23.04 9.31 6.52
C TRP A 296 -21.71 8.59 6.32
N ALA A 297 -21.07 8.82 5.17
CA ALA A 297 -19.80 8.18 4.84
C ALA A 297 -18.65 8.77 5.65
N SER A 298 -18.62 10.10 5.83
CA SER A 298 -17.62 10.78 6.65
C SER A 298 -17.69 10.33 8.11
N GLU A 299 -18.89 10.30 8.71
CA GLU A 299 -19.08 9.81 10.08
C GLU A 299 -18.56 8.39 10.26
N ARG A 300 -18.82 7.51 9.28
CA ARG A 300 -18.40 6.12 9.32
C ARG A 300 -16.89 5.97 9.17
N ARG A 301 -16.24 6.78 8.30
CA ARG A 301 -14.79 6.83 8.16
C ARG A 301 -14.10 7.30 9.44
N ASP A 302 -14.60 8.38 10.05
CA ASP A 302 -14.04 8.92 11.29
C ASP A 302 -14.18 7.94 12.45
N ASN A 303 -15.34 7.28 12.56
CA ASN A 303 -15.60 6.22 13.54
C ASN A 303 -14.58 5.08 13.39
N PHE A 304 -14.40 4.57 12.17
CA PHE A 304 -13.42 3.53 11.88
C PHE A 304 -11.99 3.98 12.22
N LEU A 305 -11.59 5.18 11.79
CA LEU A 305 -10.25 5.70 12.03
C LEU A 305 -9.94 5.79 13.53
N ARG A 306 -10.89 6.27 14.35
CA ARG A 306 -10.75 6.35 15.81
C ARG A 306 -10.51 4.96 16.40
N ILE A 307 -11.34 3.97 16.04
CA ILE A 307 -11.22 2.60 16.56
C ILE A 307 -9.88 1.98 16.17
N VAL A 308 -9.48 2.04 14.89
CA VAL A 308 -8.20 1.45 14.45
C VAL A 308 -6.97 2.21 14.95
N SER A 309 -7.15 3.43 15.45
CA SER A 309 -6.13 4.21 16.15
C SER A 309 -6.09 3.95 17.67
N GLY A 310 -6.95 3.06 18.19
CA GLY A 310 -7.05 2.74 19.61
C GLY A 310 -7.75 3.83 20.44
N GLU A 311 -8.60 4.64 19.82
CA GLU A 311 -9.44 5.63 20.51
C GLU A 311 -10.86 5.11 20.70
N SER A 312 -11.52 5.53 21.79
CA SER A 312 -12.93 5.20 21.99
C SER A 312 -13.81 5.95 21.00
N ALA A 313 -14.69 5.20 20.32
CA ALA A 313 -15.68 5.73 19.38
C ALA A 313 -17.12 5.56 19.85
N GLY A 314 -17.34 5.06 21.08
CA GLY A 314 -18.65 4.80 21.65
C GLY A 314 -19.33 3.59 21.00
N ARG A 315 -19.73 3.70 19.74
CA ARG A 315 -20.32 2.61 18.93
C ARG A 315 -19.40 2.28 17.76
N ASP A 316 -19.18 1.01 17.50
CA ASP A 316 -18.52 0.54 16.28
C ASP A 316 -19.55 0.46 15.14
N LEU A 317 -19.39 1.33 14.14
CA LEU A 317 -20.29 1.38 12.99
C LEU A 317 -19.95 0.35 11.91
N VAL A 318 -18.72 -0.18 11.90
CA VAL A 318 -18.21 -1.14 10.90
C VAL A 318 -18.34 -2.57 11.39
N ALA A 319 -17.99 -2.82 12.64
CA ALA A 319 -18.08 -4.09 13.34
C ALA A 319 -17.49 -5.26 12.54
N ASP A 320 -16.22 -5.14 12.16
CA ASP A 320 -15.49 -6.15 11.40
C ASP A 320 -14.23 -6.65 12.12
N ARG A 321 -13.42 -7.46 11.43
CA ARG A 321 -12.20 -8.01 12.00
C ARG A 321 -11.08 -6.97 12.20
N TRP A 322 -11.08 -5.87 11.44
CA TRP A 322 -10.19 -4.75 11.70
C TRP A 322 -10.53 -4.06 13.01
N THR A 323 -11.78 -3.69 13.20
CA THR A 323 -12.23 -2.99 14.41
C THR A 323 -12.17 -3.88 15.65
N THR A 324 -12.50 -5.17 15.53
CA THR A 324 -12.39 -6.14 16.62
C THR A 324 -10.93 -6.34 17.06
N SER A 325 -10.00 -6.45 16.12
CA SER A 325 -8.56 -6.61 16.42
C SER A 325 -7.96 -5.33 17.00
N ALA A 326 -8.37 -4.16 16.51
CA ALA A 326 -7.96 -2.86 17.03
C ALA A 326 -8.57 -2.56 18.41
N GLY A 327 -9.76 -3.06 18.71
CA GLY A 327 -10.38 -2.97 20.05
C GLY A 327 -9.55 -3.64 21.14
N LEU A 328 -8.63 -4.53 20.77
CA LEU A 328 -7.59 -5.05 21.66
C LEU A 328 -6.61 -3.94 22.08
N LEU A 329 -6.17 -3.12 21.11
CA LEU A 329 -5.29 -1.97 21.37
C LEU A 329 -6.00 -0.90 22.21
N GLU A 330 -7.28 -0.65 21.96
CA GLU A 330 -8.09 0.29 22.77
C GLU A 330 -8.08 -0.11 24.26
N LYS A 331 -8.16 -1.39 24.57
CA LYS A 331 -8.10 -1.88 25.95
C LYS A 331 -6.72 -1.79 26.59
N LEU A 332 -5.66 -1.90 25.80
CA LEU A 332 -4.26 -1.94 26.27
C LEU A 332 -3.63 -0.54 26.38
N LEU A 333 -3.92 0.36 25.41
CA LEU A 333 -3.34 1.71 25.37
C LEU A 333 -3.69 2.60 26.57
N PRO A 334 -4.92 2.61 27.13
CA PRO A 334 -5.22 3.37 28.35
C PRO A 334 -4.44 2.89 29.58
N SER A 335 -4.13 1.60 29.65
CA SER A 335 -3.29 1.05 30.72
C SER A 335 -1.85 1.54 30.58
N PHE A 336 -1.28 1.51 29.37
CA PHE A 336 0.04 2.04 29.08
C PHE A 336 0.16 3.55 29.38
N ARG A 337 -0.79 4.34 28.89
CA ARG A 337 -0.83 5.80 29.13
C ARG A 337 -0.99 6.18 30.59
N ARG A 338 -1.66 5.34 31.41
CA ARG A 338 -1.88 5.59 32.85
C ARG A 338 -0.70 5.17 33.72
N HIS A 339 -0.02 4.10 33.39
CA HIS A 339 0.95 3.47 34.26
C HIS A 339 2.40 3.64 33.82
N GLY A 340 2.66 4.05 32.56
CA GLY A 340 4.02 4.32 32.03
C GLY A 340 4.96 3.11 32.07
N ASP A 341 4.47 1.96 32.53
CA ASP A 341 5.25 0.74 32.70
C ASP A 341 5.24 -0.06 31.39
N ARG A 342 6.36 0.03 30.68
CA ARG A 342 6.62 -0.69 29.44
C ARG A 342 6.46 -2.20 29.59
N HIS A 343 6.95 -2.78 30.68
CA HIS A 343 6.91 -4.24 30.90
C HIS A 343 5.47 -4.75 31.04
N THR A 344 4.64 -4.04 31.77
CA THR A 344 3.21 -4.39 31.93
C THR A 344 2.47 -4.31 30.59
N PHE A 345 2.79 -3.29 29.76
CA PHE A 345 2.22 -3.16 28.43
C PHE A 345 2.68 -4.29 27.50
N GLU A 346 3.98 -4.57 27.45
CA GLU A 346 4.54 -5.64 26.61
C GLU A 346 3.95 -7.01 26.97
N ALA A 347 3.83 -7.32 28.25
CA ALA A 347 3.23 -8.57 28.70
C ALA A 347 1.73 -8.69 28.34
N ALA A 348 0.96 -7.62 28.52
CA ALA A 348 -0.45 -7.59 28.16
C ALA A 348 -0.66 -7.69 26.65
N TYR A 349 0.18 -6.98 25.87
CA TYR A 349 0.20 -7.07 24.41
C TYR A 349 0.51 -8.48 23.94
N GLU A 350 1.53 -9.10 24.49
CA GLU A 350 1.96 -10.46 24.13
C GLU A 350 0.87 -11.50 24.43
N ALA A 351 0.22 -11.43 25.58
CA ALA A 351 -0.88 -12.33 25.92
C ALA A 351 -2.08 -12.17 24.95
N ALA A 352 -2.41 -10.93 24.60
CA ALA A 352 -3.48 -10.62 23.67
C ALA A 352 -3.16 -11.08 22.23
N ASP A 353 -1.91 -10.85 21.78
CA ASP A 353 -1.38 -11.31 20.50
C ASP A 353 -1.43 -12.84 20.40
N ALA A 354 -0.93 -13.52 21.42
CA ALA A 354 -0.93 -14.98 21.49
C ALA A 354 -2.36 -15.56 21.44
N ALA A 355 -3.31 -14.97 22.17
CA ALA A 355 -4.71 -15.37 22.12
C ALA A 355 -5.30 -15.22 20.70
N LYS A 356 -5.05 -14.07 20.04
CA LYS A 356 -5.52 -13.84 18.66
C LYS A 356 -4.85 -14.80 17.69
N MET A 357 -3.55 -15.04 17.79
CA MET A 357 -2.84 -15.96 16.92
C MET A 357 -3.25 -17.42 17.12
N ASN A 358 -3.62 -17.82 18.35
CA ASN A 358 -4.19 -19.14 18.62
C ASN A 358 -5.57 -19.29 17.97
N GLU A 359 -6.43 -18.26 18.03
CA GLU A 359 -7.72 -18.24 17.32
C GLU A 359 -7.54 -18.47 15.81
N LEU A 360 -6.54 -17.77 15.19
CA LEU A 360 -6.26 -17.90 13.77
C LEU A 360 -5.70 -19.28 13.40
N ARG A 361 -4.81 -19.86 14.21
CA ARG A 361 -4.31 -21.22 14.02
C ARG A 361 -5.43 -22.26 14.16
N ALA A 362 -6.30 -22.12 15.13
CA ALA A 362 -7.48 -22.98 15.28
C ALA A 362 -8.47 -22.82 14.10
N ARG A 363 -8.53 -21.66 13.45
CA ARG A 363 -9.30 -21.49 12.20
C ARG A 363 -8.72 -22.34 11.07
N VAL A 364 -7.39 -22.42 10.93
CA VAL A 364 -6.76 -23.32 9.94
C VAL A 364 -7.21 -24.75 10.14
N ASP A 365 -7.11 -25.26 11.38
CA ASP A 365 -7.50 -26.65 11.72
C ASP A 365 -8.98 -26.93 11.43
N ARG A 366 -9.85 -25.94 11.53
CA ARG A 366 -11.28 -26.10 11.19
C ARG A 366 -11.56 -26.08 9.69
N CYS A 367 -10.72 -25.40 8.90
CA CYS A 367 -10.98 -25.17 7.48
C CYS A 367 -10.22 -26.12 6.55
N VAL A 368 -9.08 -26.70 6.98
CA VAL A 368 -8.21 -27.56 6.19
C VAL A 368 -8.27 -28.98 6.74
N THR A 369 -8.64 -29.93 5.89
CA THR A 369 -8.89 -31.31 6.28
C THR A 369 -7.61 -32.16 6.35
N ASP A 370 -6.61 -31.85 5.51
CA ASP A 370 -5.30 -32.51 5.58
C ASP A 370 -4.46 -31.90 6.73
N PRO A 371 -4.09 -32.72 7.77
CA PRO A 371 -3.33 -32.21 8.91
C PRO A 371 -1.94 -31.67 8.54
N GLU A 372 -1.30 -32.22 7.53
CA GLU A 372 0.03 -31.77 7.09
C GLU A 372 -0.06 -30.39 6.41
N ALA A 373 -1.02 -30.19 5.51
CA ALA A 373 -1.29 -28.91 4.90
C ALA A 373 -1.74 -27.88 5.96
N ALA A 374 -2.60 -28.28 6.92
CA ALA A 374 -3.04 -27.42 8.00
C ALA A 374 -1.85 -26.91 8.83
N GLU A 375 -0.90 -27.79 9.22
CA GLU A 375 0.28 -27.35 9.98
C GLU A 375 1.16 -26.37 9.19
N LYS A 376 1.38 -26.62 7.88
CA LYS A 376 2.13 -25.71 7.00
C LYS A 376 1.46 -24.36 6.80
N LEU A 377 0.14 -24.25 6.94
CA LEU A 377 -0.63 -23.02 6.80
C LEU A 377 -0.75 -22.21 8.09
N LYS A 378 -0.33 -22.74 9.25
CA LYS A 378 -0.38 -22.03 10.53
C LYS A 378 0.66 -20.92 10.59
N PRO A 379 0.27 -19.65 10.90
CA PRO A 379 1.20 -18.56 11.08
C PRO A 379 1.87 -18.63 12.47
N TRP A 380 3.18 -18.80 12.50
CA TRP A 380 3.99 -18.83 13.71
C TRP A 380 4.84 -17.56 13.82
N TYR A 381 4.20 -16.43 14.08
CA TYR A 381 4.77 -15.10 14.30
C TYR A 381 3.71 -14.19 14.96
N ARG A 382 4.09 -13.00 15.43
CA ARG A 382 3.15 -12.04 16.04
C ARG A 382 2.21 -11.44 14.98
N TYR A 383 0.97 -11.16 15.35
CA TYR A 383 -0.12 -10.75 14.45
C TYR A 383 0.24 -9.62 13.49
N ALA A 384 0.84 -8.53 13.99
CA ALA A 384 1.19 -7.37 13.16
C ALA A 384 2.57 -7.45 12.48
N CYS A 385 3.28 -8.59 12.56
CA CYS A 385 4.54 -8.81 11.82
C CYS A 385 4.36 -8.75 10.31
N LYS A 386 3.17 -9.09 9.83
CA LYS A 386 2.73 -8.98 8.44
C LYS A 386 1.37 -8.31 8.41
N ARG A 387 0.98 -7.76 7.24
CA ARG A 387 -0.38 -7.26 7.07
C ARG A 387 -1.38 -8.36 7.39
N PRO A 388 -2.31 -8.17 8.33
CA PRO A 388 -3.45 -9.06 8.50
C PRO A 388 -4.27 -9.15 7.22
N THR A 389 -4.74 -10.33 6.89
CA THR A 389 -5.52 -10.59 5.67
C THR A 389 -6.82 -11.31 5.99
N PHE A 390 -7.79 -11.26 5.07
CA PHE A 390 -9.14 -11.77 5.29
C PHE A 390 -9.63 -12.51 4.05
N SER A 391 -10.06 -13.76 4.22
CA SER A 391 -10.66 -14.56 3.15
C SER A 391 -11.45 -15.72 3.72
N ASP A 392 -12.61 -15.99 3.14
CA ASP A 392 -13.41 -17.17 3.47
C ASP A 392 -13.12 -18.33 2.51
N LEU A 393 -12.43 -18.08 1.39
CA LEU A 393 -12.18 -19.04 0.33
C LEU A 393 -10.76 -19.64 0.35
N TYR A 394 -9.79 -18.97 1.00
CA TYR A 394 -8.38 -19.35 0.93
C TYR A 394 -8.09 -20.73 1.50
N TYR A 395 -8.46 -20.98 2.76
CA TYR A 395 -8.20 -22.27 3.39
C TYR A 395 -8.96 -23.43 2.74
N PRO A 396 -10.26 -23.29 2.38
CA PRO A 396 -10.96 -24.35 1.65
C PRO A 396 -10.35 -24.74 0.31
N ALA A 397 -9.60 -23.84 -0.35
CA ALA A 397 -8.92 -24.14 -1.60
C ALA A 397 -7.92 -25.31 -1.47
N PHE A 398 -7.29 -25.47 -0.29
CA PHE A 398 -6.33 -26.54 -0.03
C PHE A 398 -6.97 -27.92 0.25
N ASN A 399 -8.30 -28.01 0.29
CA ASN A 399 -9.03 -29.27 0.37
C ASN A 399 -9.33 -29.89 -1.00
N ARG A 400 -8.92 -29.22 -2.09
CA ARG A 400 -9.16 -29.67 -3.45
C ARG A 400 -8.02 -30.59 -3.90
N ASP A 401 -8.35 -31.68 -4.61
CA ASP A 401 -7.39 -32.69 -5.10
C ASP A 401 -6.38 -32.13 -6.11
N ASN A 402 -6.74 -31.02 -6.80
CA ASN A 402 -5.89 -30.36 -7.78
C ASN A 402 -5.00 -29.25 -7.17
N VAL A 403 -4.89 -29.12 -5.85
CA VAL A 403 -4.06 -28.11 -5.18
C VAL A 403 -2.99 -28.76 -4.32
N THR A 404 -1.75 -28.39 -4.55
CA THR A 404 -0.59 -28.83 -3.75
C THR A 404 0.09 -27.65 -3.10
N LEU A 405 0.16 -27.65 -1.76
CA LEU A 405 0.95 -26.68 -1.00
C LEU A 405 2.41 -27.14 -0.92
N VAL A 406 3.32 -26.32 -1.43
CA VAL A 406 4.77 -26.54 -1.37
C VAL A 406 5.39 -25.57 -0.38
N ASP A 407 5.77 -26.06 0.81
CA ASP A 407 6.52 -25.25 1.79
C ASP A 407 7.97 -25.08 1.32
N THR A 408 8.39 -23.85 1.18
CA THR A 408 9.74 -23.47 0.73
C THR A 408 10.56 -22.79 1.85
N ALA A 409 10.16 -22.97 3.11
CA ALA A 409 10.83 -22.28 4.22
C ALA A 409 12.26 -22.79 4.43
N ASP A 410 12.49 -24.12 4.35
CA ASP A 410 13.80 -24.74 4.58
C ASP A 410 14.80 -24.47 3.45
N THR A 411 14.31 -24.21 2.24
CA THR A 411 15.11 -23.81 1.08
C THR A 411 15.19 -22.29 0.89
N HIS A 412 14.63 -21.52 1.82
CA HIS A 412 14.52 -20.06 1.76
C HIS A 412 13.81 -19.52 0.50
N GLY A 413 12.95 -20.32 -0.12
CA GLY A 413 12.26 -20.04 -1.37
C GLY A 413 12.46 -21.17 -2.40
N ILE A 414 12.10 -20.91 -3.65
CA ILE A 414 12.40 -21.80 -4.78
C ILE A 414 13.91 -21.77 -5.02
N GLU A 415 14.55 -22.94 -5.16
CA GLU A 415 16.00 -23.06 -5.29
C GLU A 415 16.48 -22.64 -6.69
N ARG A 416 15.75 -23.06 -7.73
CA ARG A 416 16.00 -22.65 -9.12
C ARG A 416 14.78 -22.84 -10.00
N VAL A 417 14.74 -22.12 -11.07
CA VAL A 417 13.83 -22.31 -12.21
C VAL A 417 14.56 -23.11 -13.27
N THR A 418 13.84 -23.95 -14.00
CA THR A 418 14.31 -24.71 -15.15
C THR A 418 13.39 -24.43 -16.34
N ALA A 419 13.76 -24.88 -17.53
CA ALA A 419 12.91 -24.73 -18.72
C ALA A 419 11.49 -25.29 -18.52
N ASP A 420 11.36 -26.39 -17.76
CA ASP A 420 10.10 -27.13 -17.59
C ASP A 420 9.39 -26.85 -16.25
N GLY A 421 9.92 -25.99 -15.38
CA GLY A 421 9.33 -25.75 -14.06
C GLY A 421 10.28 -25.22 -13.01
N VAL A 422 10.11 -25.68 -11.76
CA VAL A 422 10.90 -25.22 -10.61
C VAL A 422 11.39 -26.38 -9.75
N VAL A 423 12.47 -26.15 -8.98
CA VAL A 423 13.01 -27.13 -8.03
C VAL A 423 12.92 -26.56 -6.61
N VAL A 424 12.42 -27.37 -5.67
CA VAL A 424 12.34 -27.07 -4.24
C VAL A 424 12.73 -28.32 -3.45
N GLY A 425 13.73 -28.24 -2.58
CA GLY A 425 14.20 -29.37 -1.76
C GLY A 425 14.66 -30.56 -2.61
N GLY A 426 15.27 -30.28 -3.77
CA GLY A 426 15.67 -31.30 -4.74
C GLY A 426 14.52 -31.93 -5.56
N THR A 427 13.25 -31.60 -5.24
CA THR A 427 12.08 -32.08 -5.99
C THR A 427 11.77 -31.13 -7.15
N ALA A 428 11.61 -31.69 -8.35
CA ALA A 428 11.20 -30.92 -9.54
C ALA A 428 9.67 -30.87 -9.66
N TYR A 429 9.14 -29.71 -9.88
CA TYR A 429 7.72 -29.43 -10.14
C TYR A 429 7.57 -28.93 -11.57
N ALA A 430 7.00 -29.77 -12.43
CA ALA A 430 6.78 -29.41 -13.82
C ALA A 430 5.60 -28.45 -13.96
N LEU A 431 5.79 -27.34 -14.66
CA LEU A 431 4.83 -26.24 -14.79
C LEU A 431 4.65 -25.81 -16.26
N ASP A 432 3.46 -25.41 -16.59
CA ASP A 432 3.11 -24.78 -17.86
C ASP A 432 3.00 -23.25 -17.70
N CYS A 433 2.72 -22.79 -16.47
CA CYS A 433 2.61 -21.37 -16.13
C CYS A 433 3.19 -21.11 -14.72
N LEU A 434 3.96 -20.00 -14.58
CA LEU A 434 4.53 -19.56 -13.31
C LEU A 434 4.11 -18.11 -13.01
N ILE A 435 3.33 -17.92 -11.94
CA ILE A 435 2.73 -16.64 -11.56
C ILE A 435 3.43 -16.09 -10.31
N PHE A 436 3.88 -14.84 -10.36
CA PHE A 436 4.51 -14.18 -9.22
C PHE A 436 3.51 -13.31 -8.45
N ALA A 437 3.13 -13.76 -7.24
CA ALA A 437 2.37 -13.01 -6.25
C ALA A 437 3.30 -12.41 -5.17
N THR A 438 4.45 -11.91 -5.59
CA THR A 438 5.57 -11.52 -4.73
C THR A 438 5.53 -10.06 -4.29
N GLY A 439 4.48 -9.33 -4.69
CA GLY A 439 4.22 -7.97 -4.25
C GLY A 439 5.09 -6.90 -4.94
N PHE A 440 5.38 -5.83 -4.21
CA PHE A 440 5.96 -4.61 -4.77
C PHE A 440 7.18 -4.16 -3.97
N ASN A 441 8.00 -3.30 -4.57
CA ASN A 441 9.08 -2.59 -3.91
C ASN A 441 8.51 -1.44 -3.07
N VAL A 442 8.03 -1.75 -1.87
CA VAL A 442 7.40 -0.79 -0.96
C VAL A 442 8.45 0.14 -0.35
N GLY A 443 8.17 1.45 -0.36
CA GLY A 443 9.06 2.49 0.20
C GLY A 443 10.16 2.97 -0.73
N THR A 444 10.21 2.47 -1.97
CA THR A 444 11.20 2.85 -2.99
C THR A 444 10.53 3.35 -4.28
N SER A 445 9.25 3.70 -4.25
CA SER A 445 8.51 4.21 -5.41
C SER A 445 8.66 5.72 -5.59
N GLY A 446 8.51 6.19 -6.83
CA GLY A 446 8.51 7.60 -7.19
C GLY A 446 9.79 8.31 -6.79
N ILE A 447 9.68 9.48 -6.16
CA ILE A 447 10.82 10.31 -5.74
C ILE A 447 11.71 9.64 -4.67
N HIS A 448 11.19 8.65 -3.95
CA HIS A 448 11.95 7.92 -2.93
C HIS A 448 12.84 6.81 -3.51
N SER A 449 12.55 6.34 -4.72
CA SER A 449 13.29 5.24 -5.36
C SER A 449 14.59 5.68 -6.02
N GLY A 450 14.72 6.97 -6.31
CA GLY A 450 15.78 7.50 -7.18
C GLY A 450 15.53 7.30 -8.68
N ARG A 451 14.41 6.66 -9.03
CA ARG A 451 14.00 6.49 -10.43
C ARG A 451 13.45 7.78 -11.05
N LEU A 452 12.96 8.69 -10.20
CA LEU A 452 12.56 10.04 -10.59
C LEU A 452 13.57 11.04 -10.01
N PRO A 453 14.54 11.53 -10.81
CA PRO A 453 15.47 12.58 -10.40
C PRO A 453 14.72 13.88 -10.12
N VAL A 454 14.93 14.44 -8.92
CA VAL A 454 14.35 15.72 -8.50
C VAL A 454 15.48 16.67 -8.15
N ARG A 455 15.63 17.75 -8.90
CA ARG A 455 16.62 18.79 -8.68
C ARG A 455 15.93 20.08 -8.25
N GLY A 456 16.19 20.49 -7.01
CA GLY A 456 15.69 21.73 -6.42
C GLY A 456 16.61 22.92 -6.66
N ARG A 457 16.58 23.89 -5.75
CA ARG A 457 17.43 25.08 -5.77
C ARG A 457 18.91 24.71 -5.88
N ASP A 458 19.67 25.53 -6.59
CA ASP A 458 21.11 25.32 -6.84
C ASP A 458 21.44 23.95 -7.48
N GLY A 459 20.47 23.29 -8.12
CA GLY A 459 20.62 21.98 -8.73
C GLY A 459 20.79 20.82 -7.73
N VAL A 460 20.50 21.04 -6.44
CA VAL A 460 20.61 20.02 -5.39
C VAL A 460 19.64 18.87 -5.66
N HIS A 461 20.15 17.64 -5.67
CA HIS A 461 19.34 16.46 -5.84
C HIS A 461 18.68 16.04 -4.50
N LEU A 462 17.36 15.84 -4.48
CA LEU A 462 16.59 15.56 -3.27
C LEU A 462 17.11 14.33 -2.50
N LEU A 463 17.35 13.22 -3.20
CA LEU A 463 17.85 12.00 -2.57
C LEU A 463 19.28 12.12 -2.05
N ASP A 464 20.13 12.92 -2.69
CA ASP A 464 21.49 13.14 -2.19
C ASP A 464 21.49 13.96 -0.92
N ARG A 465 20.54 14.93 -0.80
CA ARG A 465 20.29 15.63 0.47
C ARG A 465 19.83 14.64 1.55
N TRP A 466 18.85 13.79 1.26
CA TRP A 466 18.31 12.84 2.21
C TRP A 466 19.27 11.70 2.58
N ARG A 467 20.14 11.26 1.66
CA ARG A 467 21.21 10.29 1.99
C ARG A 467 22.21 10.84 3.00
N ARG A 468 22.51 12.14 2.95
CA ARG A 468 23.44 12.80 3.86
C ARG A 468 22.84 13.13 5.22
N GLN A 469 21.56 13.49 5.29
CA GLN A 469 20.95 14.09 6.48
C GLN A 469 19.73 13.32 7.00
N GLY A 470 19.33 12.24 6.33
CA GLY A 470 18.02 11.62 6.49
C GLY A 470 16.92 12.40 5.78
N PRO A 471 15.72 11.81 5.62
CA PRO A 471 14.56 12.54 5.10
C PRO A 471 14.21 13.72 6.02
N ARG A 472 14.01 14.90 5.42
CA ARG A 472 13.62 16.14 6.09
C ARG A 472 12.46 16.76 5.37
N THR A 473 11.34 16.88 6.05
CA THR A 473 10.11 17.48 5.54
C THR A 473 9.41 18.27 6.63
N LEU A 474 8.50 19.15 6.25
CA LEU A 474 7.48 19.64 7.17
C LEU A 474 6.21 18.82 7.00
N HIS A 475 5.76 18.18 8.07
CA HIS A 475 4.57 17.30 8.14
C HIS A 475 4.53 16.17 7.09
N GLY A 476 5.66 15.82 6.46
CA GLY A 476 5.70 14.83 5.39
C GLY A 476 5.35 15.35 3.99
N PHE A 477 5.12 16.66 3.83
CA PHE A 477 4.65 17.22 2.55
C PHE A 477 5.73 17.99 1.79
N THR A 478 6.41 18.92 2.42
CA THR A 478 7.30 19.89 1.75
C THR A 478 8.71 19.82 2.31
N SER A 479 9.71 20.17 1.50
CA SER A 479 11.12 20.20 1.90
C SER A 479 11.78 21.51 1.54
N ASN A 480 12.64 22.04 2.43
CA ASN A 480 13.44 23.22 2.16
C ASN A 480 14.40 22.97 0.97
N GLY A 481 14.56 23.97 0.11
CA GLY A 481 15.34 23.87 -1.13
C GLY A 481 14.57 23.23 -2.29
N PHE A 482 13.28 22.89 -2.10
CA PHE A 482 12.41 22.33 -3.15
C PHE A 482 11.06 23.08 -3.15
N PRO A 483 11.05 24.35 -3.59
CA PRO A 483 9.84 25.16 -3.56
C PRO A 483 8.71 24.52 -4.35
N ASN A 484 7.47 24.64 -3.87
CA ASN A 484 6.27 24.16 -4.56
C ASN A 484 6.26 22.65 -4.92
N LEU A 485 7.19 21.86 -4.36
CA LEU A 485 7.15 20.39 -4.46
C LEU A 485 6.46 19.82 -3.21
N ILE A 486 5.34 19.17 -3.43
CA ILE A 486 4.52 18.59 -2.36
C ILE A 486 4.45 17.08 -2.55
N GLN A 487 4.61 16.31 -1.48
CA GLN A 487 4.62 14.85 -1.50
C GLN A 487 3.41 14.30 -0.76
N LEU A 488 2.79 13.26 -1.30
CA LEU A 488 1.81 12.44 -0.61
C LEU A 488 2.43 11.11 -0.19
N GLY A 489 2.00 10.58 0.93
CA GLY A 489 2.47 9.26 1.38
C GLY A 489 2.56 9.14 2.90
N THR A 490 3.38 8.20 3.35
CA THR A 490 3.53 7.88 4.78
C THR A 490 4.82 8.38 5.40
N LEU A 491 5.72 8.96 4.60
CA LEU A 491 7.00 9.47 5.10
C LEU A 491 6.80 10.67 6.01
N GLN A 492 7.15 10.54 7.29
CA GLN A 492 7.02 11.60 8.31
C GLN A 492 5.57 12.14 8.44
N ASN A 493 4.59 11.32 8.09
CA ASN A 493 3.17 11.58 8.06
C ASN A 493 2.42 10.49 8.83
N ALA A 494 1.10 10.59 8.98
CA ALA A 494 0.31 9.55 9.61
C ALA A 494 0.11 8.34 8.70
N SER A 495 -0.19 7.19 9.32
CA SER A 495 -0.54 5.96 8.64
C SER A 495 -1.79 5.34 9.27
N SER A 496 -2.61 4.70 8.44
CA SER A 496 -3.77 3.91 8.86
C SER A 496 -3.95 2.72 7.91
N VAL A 497 -4.68 1.71 8.37
CA VAL A 497 -5.10 0.57 7.53
C VAL A 497 -6.03 1.03 6.40
N ASN A 498 -6.80 2.11 6.62
CA ASN A 498 -7.56 2.81 5.59
C ASN A 498 -6.72 3.95 4.98
N PHE A 499 -5.88 3.60 4.01
CA PHE A 499 -4.96 4.55 3.41
C PHE A 499 -5.66 5.61 2.53
N THR A 500 -6.82 5.30 1.96
CA THR A 500 -7.58 6.28 1.15
C THR A 500 -8.10 7.44 1.99
N HIS A 501 -8.44 7.22 3.27
CA HIS A 501 -8.80 8.30 4.18
C HIS A 501 -7.59 9.21 4.48
N ILE A 502 -6.40 8.62 4.68
CA ILE A 502 -5.16 9.40 4.84
C ILE A 502 -4.90 10.26 3.59
N LEU A 503 -5.07 9.70 2.40
CA LEU A 503 -4.87 10.43 1.14
C LEU A 503 -5.89 11.56 0.94
N ASP A 504 -7.15 11.39 1.35
CA ASP A 504 -8.17 12.45 1.26
C ASP A 504 -7.80 13.65 2.16
N GLU A 505 -7.39 13.39 3.41
CA GLU A 505 -6.92 14.45 4.32
C GLU A 505 -5.63 15.12 3.80
N GLN A 506 -4.72 14.36 3.22
CA GLN A 506 -3.54 14.92 2.57
C GLN A 506 -3.92 15.80 1.37
N ALA A 507 -4.88 15.37 0.55
CA ALA A 507 -5.37 16.16 -0.58
C ALA A 507 -6.04 17.47 -0.15
N VAL A 508 -6.80 17.46 0.94
CA VAL A 508 -7.36 18.67 1.56
C VAL A 508 -6.24 19.62 2.00
N HIS A 509 -5.18 19.09 2.62
CA HIS A 509 -4.04 19.90 3.05
C HIS A 509 -3.28 20.50 1.86
N VAL A 510 -3.01 19.72 0.82
CA VAL A 510 -2.36 20.18 -0.42
C VAL A 510 -3.17 21.28 -1.09
N ALA A 511 -4.48 21.09 -1.23
CA ALA A 511 -5.34 22.07 -1.87
C ALA A 511 -5.38 23.39 -1.08
N ALA A 512 -5.36 23.34 0.25
CA ALA A 512 -5.27 24.54 1.09
C ALA A 512 -3.92 25.28 0.93
N LEU A 513 -2.80 24.54 0.88
CA LEU A 513 -1.47 25.11 0.63
C LEU A 513 -1.41 25.84 -0.72
N VAL A 514 -1.86 25.17 -1.79
CA VAL A 514 -1.84 25.75 -3.14
C VAL A 514 -2.77 26.97 -3.21
N ALA A 515 -3.99 26.90 -2.66
CA ALA A 515 -4.93 28.02 -2.68
C ALA A 515 -4.38 29.24 -1.94
N ALA A 516 -3.74 29.06 -0.79
CA ALA A 516 -3.12 30.16 -0.04
C ALA A 516 -1.93 30.77 -0.79
N ALA A 517 -1.09 29.93 -1.39
CA ALA A 517 0.05 30.39 -2.17
C ALA A 517 -0.38 31.14 -3.44
N GLU A 518 -1.47 30.70 -4.10
CA GLU A 518 -2.09 31.41 -5.23
C GLU A 518 -2.63 32.78 -4.81
N ALA A 519 -3.32 32.86 -3.66
CA ALA A 519 -3.90 34.11 -3.18
C ALA A 519 -2.85 35.15 -2.82
N ASP A 520 -1.69 34.74 -2.33
CA ASP A 520 -0.60 35.64 -1.90
C ASP A 520 0.49 35.82 -2.96
N ASP A 521 0.35 35.24 -4.16
CA ASP A 521 1.39 35.13 -5.20
C ASP A 521 2.74 34.68 -4.59
N ALA A 522 2.72 33.57 -3.85
CA ALA A 522 3.83 33.08 -3.05
C ALA A 522 4.32 31.68 -3.49
N LEU A 523 5.53 31.32 -3.06
CA LEU A 523 6.06 29.97 -3.12
C LEU A 523 5.77 29.25 -1.82
N ILE A 524 5.57 27.93 -1.89
CA ILE A 524 5.43 27.03 -0.73
C ILE A 524 6.82 26.45 -0.44
N GLU A 525 7.47 26.89 0.63
CA GLU A 525 8.78 26.37 1.01
C GLU A 525 8.98 26.47 2.54
N PRO A 526 9.15 25.37 3.27
CA PRO A 526 9.42 25.41 4.70
C PRO A 526 10.81 25.96 5.00
N SER A 527 11.01 26.55 6.17
CA SER A 527 12.33 26.91 6.64
C SER A 527 13.10 25.68 7.14
N PRO A 528 14.46 25.72 7.17
CA PRO A 528 15.23 24.66 7.82
C PRO A 528 14.84 24.46 9.29
N ALA A 529 14.47 25.52 10.00
CA ALA A 529 14.04 25.47 11.39
C ALA A 529 12.70 24.73 11.56
N SER A 530 11.75 24.90 10.60
CA SER A 530 10.46 24.19 10.62
C SER A 530 10.64 22.69 10.39
N GLU A 531 11.55 22.30 9.49
CA GLU A 531 11.92 20.88 9.30
C GLU A 531 12.53 20.28 10.57
N GLU A 532 13.45 21.00 11.23
CA GLU A 532 14.10 20.53 12.46
C GLU A 532 13.10 20.38 13.61
N ALA A 533 12.21 21.36 13.77
CA ALA A 533 11.14 21.29 14.76
C ALA A 533 10.22 20.09 14.53
N TRP A 534 9.90 19.79 13.28
CA TRP A 534 9.11 18.60 12.94
C TRP A 534 9.84 17.29 13.25
N LEU A 535 11.14 17.21 12.95
CA LEU A 535 11.95 16.04 13.31
C LEU A 535 12.00 15.84 14.82
N ALA A 536 12.07 16.91 15.63
CA ALA A 536 12.01 16.82 17.08
C ALA A 536 10.68 16.22 17.58
N VAL A 537 9.54 16.66 17.01
CA VAL A 537 8.21 16.08 17.30
C VAL A 537 8.16 14.59 16.97
N LEU A 538 8.72 14.19 15.83
CA LEU A 538 8.76 12.79 15.45
C LEU A 538 9.65 11.95 16.37
N ALA A 539 10.78 12.51 16.82
CA ALA A 539 11.73 11.82 17.70
C ALA A 539 11.21 11.67 19.13
N GLU A 540 10.55 12.71 19.66
CA GLU A 540 10.03 12.72 21.04
C GLU A 540 8.97 11.63 21.28
N GLY A 541 8.13 11.38 20.30
CA GLY A 541 7.05 10.40 20.40
C GLY A 541 7.37 9.04 19.78
N ALA A 542 8.58 8.84 19.22
CA ALA A 542 8.90 7.60 18.52
C ALA A 542 8.89 6.39 19.48
N PRO A 543 7.91 5.49 19.38
CA PRO A 543 7.92 4.30 20.23
C PRO A 543 9.06 3.38 19.78
N ASP A 544 9.77 2.82 20.76
CA ASP A 544 10.74 1.77 20.49
C ASP A 544 10.00 0.47 20.08
N HIS A 545 9.85 0.29 18.77
CA HIS A 545 9.28 -0.92 18.18
C HIS A 545 10.37 -1.89 17.69
N GLU A 546 11.65 -1.63 17.96
CA GLU A 546 12.74 -2.48 17.46
C GLU A 546 12.60 -3.91 17.97
N TRP A 547 12.26 -4.09 19.24
CA TRP A 547 12.05 -5.41 19.85
C TRP A 547 10.98 -6.22 19.07
N PHE A 548 9.87 -5.57 18.70
CA PHE A 548 8.79 -6.22 17.97
C PHE A 548 9.22 -6.65 16.56
N HIS A 549 9.89 -5.75 15.83
CA HIS A 549 10.34 -6.03 14.47
C HIS A 549 11.52 -7.03 14.42
N ALA A 550 12.35 -7.07 15.46
CA ALA A 550 13.45 -8.03 15.58
C ALA A 550 12.94 -9.49 15.69
N GLU A 551 11.78 -9.70 16.29
CA GLU A 551 11.16 -11.02 16.43
C GLU A 551 10.32 -11.45 15.22
N CYS A 552 9.96 -10.53 14.32
CA CYS A 552 9.15 -10.82 13.16
C CYS A 552 9.86 -11.68 12.11
N THR A 553 9.14 -12.60 11.49
CA THR A 553 9.61 -13.30 10.28
C THR A 553 9.92 -12.31 9.16
N PRO A 554 10.83 -12.63 8.22
CA PRO A 554 11.20 -11.74 7.12
C PRO A 554 10.01 -11.25 6.31
N GLY A 555 10.00 -9.96 5.99
CA GLY A 555 8.99 -9.31 5.19
C GLY A 555 9.31 -7.83 4.95
N TYR A 556 8.48 -7.15 4.18
CA TYR A 556 8.73 -5.74 3.84
C TYR A 556 8.60 -4.78 5.03
N TYR A 557 7.89 -5.17 6.10
CA TYR A 557 7.78 -4.35 7.33
C TYR A 557 9.09 -4.26 8.12
N ASN A 558 9.95 -5.28 8.04
CA ASN A 558 11.21 -5.36 8.76
C ASN A 558 12.44 -5.54 7.84
N ARG A 559 12.35 -5.08 6.57
CA ARG A 559 13.43 -5.15 5.58
C ARG A 559 14.00 -6.56 5.43
N GLU A 560 13.11 -7.54 5.31
CA GLU A 560 13.46 -8.97 5.21
C GLU A 560 14.27 -9.48 6.43
N GLY A 561 13.91 -9.03 7.62
CA GLY A 561 14.52 -9.46 8.88
C GLY A 561 15.71 -8.62 9.35
N ARG A 562 16.05 -7.51 8.66
CA ARG A 562 17.17 -6.61 9.02
C ARG A 562 16.78 -5.40 9.88
N GLY A 563 15.57 -5.41 10.45
CA GLY A 563 15.05 -4.29 11.25
C GLY A 563 14.55 -3.11 10.41
N ARG A 564 14.15 -2.02 11.06
CA ARG A 564 13.71 -0.79 10.39
C ARG A 564 14.89 0.11 10.01
N PRO A 565 14.73 1.03 9.04
CA PRO A 565 15.69 2.13 8.84
C PRO A 565 15.81 2.96 10.12
N ASN A 566 17.01 3.48 10.38
CA ASN A 566 17.23 4.40 11.51
C ASN A 566 16.43 5.70 11.31
N GLY A 567 15.78 6.18 12.37
CA GLY A 567 15.08 7.45 12.45
C GLY A 567 13.55 7.34 12.41
N PRO A 568 12.85 8.39 12.86
CA PRO A 568 11.40 8.43 12.91
C PRO A 568 10.81 8.51 11.49
N ILE A 569 10.00 7.50 11.14
CA ILE A 569 9.44 7.36 9.79
C ILE A 569 7.99 7.86 9.73
N ALA A 570 7.26 7.85 10.84
CA ALA A 570 5.84 8.22 10.90
C ALA A 570 5.55 9.06 12.15
N TYR A 571 4.46 9.84 12.09
CA TYR A 571 3.97 10.60 13.23
C TYR A 571 3.52 9.66 14.37
N PRO A 572 4.03 9.85 15.61
CA PRO A 572 3.91 8.83 16.65
C PRO A 572 2.55 8.79 17.37
N HIS A 573 1.75 9.87 17.28
CA HIS A 573 0.50 9.98 18.03
C HIS A 573 -0.75 9.52 17.26
N GLY A 574 -0.56 8.87 16.10
CA GLY A 574 -1.63 8.29 15.28
C GLY A 574 -2.35 9.27 14.36
N ALA A 575 -3.17 8.73 13.48
CA ALA A 575 -3.77 9.48 12.38
C ALA A 575 -4.81 10.51 12.86
N VAL A 576 -5.60 10.22 13.88
CA VAL A 576 -6.61 11.16 14.41
C VAL A 576 -5.94 12.43 14.95
N ALA A 577 -4.88 12.27 15.74
CA ALA A 577 -4.14 13.41 16.29
C ALA A 577 -3.41 14.19 15.18
N PHE A 578 -2.93 13.49 14.15
CA PHE A 578 -2.29 14.12 13.01
C PHE A 578 -3.26 14.98 12.17
N HIS A 579 -4.46 14.44 11.87
CA HIS A 579 -5.48 15.21 11.13
C HIS A 579 -5.88 16.48 11.89
N ARG A 580 -6.02 16.39 13.21
CA ARG A 580 -6.28 17.56 14.06
C ARG A 580 -5.13 18.58 14.00
N LEU A 581 -3.87 18.10 14.13
CA LEU A 581 -2.67 18.93 14.00
C LEU A 581 -2.66 19.69 12.67
N LEU A 582 -2.89 18.98 11.55
CA LEU A 582 -2.93 19.62 10.23
C LEU A 582 -4.07 20.66 10.11
N GLY A 583 -5.26 20.36 10.68
CA GLY A 583 -6.37 21.30 10.71
C GLY A 583 -6.00 22.59 11.44
N GLU A 584 -5.52 22.48 12.66
CA GLU A 584 -5.09 23.62 13.48
C GLU A 584 -3.95 24.40 12.85
N TRP A 585 -2.99 23.69 12.24
CA TRP A 585 -1.86 24.32 11.57
C TRP A 585 -2.30 25.12 10.33
N ARG A 586 -3.23 24.59 9.53
CA ARG A 586 -3.81 25.32 8.39
C ARG A 586 -4.47 26.63 8.80
N GLU A 587 -5.13 26.65 9.95
CA GLU A 587 -5.83 27.84 10.45
C GLU A 587 -4.87 28.91 11.03
N LYS A 588 -3.76 28.49 11.65
CA LYS A 588 -2.93 29.36 12.48
C LYS A 588 -1.56 29.68 11.90
N SER A 589 -0.97 28.76 11.14
CA SER A 589 0.46 28.76 10.79
C SER A 589 0.75 28.53 9.31
N LEU A 590 -0.25 28.39 8.45
CA LEU A 590 -0.04 28.09 7.03
C LEU A 590 0.88 29.13 6.36
N SER A 591 0.77 30.42 6.72
CA SER A 591 1.63 31.48 6.20
C SER A 591 3.13 31.31 6.52
N GLU A 592 3.50 30.47 7.48
CA GLU A 592 4.91 30.21 7.84
C GLU A 592 5.69 29.52 6.71
N VAL A 593 5.02 28.87 5.78
CA VAL A 593 5.63 28.20 4.61
C VAL A 593 5.53 29.04 3.34
N LEU A 594 4.83 30.17 3.35
CA LEU A 594 4.72 31.06 2.20
C LEU A 594 5.94 31.96 2.11
N ARG A 595 6.55 32.01 0.92
CA ARG A 595 7.71 32.86 0.61
C ARG A 595 7.38 33.75 -0.56
N SER A 596 7.72 35.04 -0.46
CA SER A 596 7.52 35.98 -1.55
C SER A 596 8.25 35.49 -2.81
N ARG A 597 7.59 35.58 -3.95
CA ARG A 597 8.22 35.35 -5.24
C ARG A 597 9.20 36.47 -5.57
N THR A 598 10.24 36.13 -6.29
CA THR A 598 11.20 37.12 -6.82
C THR A 598 10.88 37.47 -8.28
N VAL A 599 10.10 36.63 -8.95
CA VAL A 599 9.67 36.80 -10.35
C VAL A 599 8.13 36.81 -10.38
N PRO A 600 7.48 37.83 -11.00
CA PRO A 600 6.02 37.82 -11.18
C PRO A 600 5.59 36.56 -11.97
N ARG A 601 4.46 36.02 -11.62
CA ARG A 601 3.87 34.89 -12.36
C ARG A 601 3.46 35.33 -13.76
N ALA A 602 3.88 34.59 -14.79
CA ALA A 602 3.56 34.87 -16.20
C ALA A 602 2.10 34.49 -16.56
#